data_7e17c015bcbf004d8d6b2c5f887ac902
#
_entry.id   7e17c015bcbf004d8d6b2c5f887ac902
#
_cell.length_a   1.000
_cell.length_b   1.000
_cell.length_c   1.000
_cell.angle_alpha   90.00
_cell.angle_beta   90.00
_cell.angle_gamma   90.00
#
_symmetry.space_group_name_H-M   'P 1'
#
loop_
_entity.id
_entity.type
_entity.pdbx_description
1 polymer ?
#
loop_
_entity_poly.entity_id
_entity_poly.type
_entity_poly.pdbx_seq_one_letter_code
_entity_poly.pdbx_strand_id
1 'polypeptide(L)'
;QVPFLDTAALRSVMNPDDWSNTMLSYMNTLSGGAFSNATLFAMGITPYINSSIIIQLLCVAIPPLERLAREGEAGRRKISAITRYVTVGLGIIQGTAYYFYLLNSKVTLYNSGFELWFSAIVIILVFTAGTAVMMWLGEQINSHGIGNGISILLFAGIVAQFPQIINTLGQYWNLAVNGSTQFFFLVPLWVVLFVAVVWIITFMQDSERRIPIQYAKRVVGRKMYGGQSSHLPIKVALGGVLPIIFASSILSIPSTINLFLKIPAGEGFWGAFFAAFSTTGWLYMVLYFLFIIMFAYFYTSIQYNPVEMANNLKANNGTVPGIRPGAPTADYIRTVSYTHLRAHETL
;
A
#
# COMPACT_ATOMS: atom_id res chain seq x y z
N GLN A 1 1.73 25.62 -3.19
CA GLN A 1 1.07 25.37 -4.49
C GLN A 1 2.12 25.38 -5.60
N VAL A 2 1.89 24.59 -6.63
CA VAL A 2 2.76 24.52 -7.81
C VAL A 2 2.56 25.80 -8.64
N PRO A 3 3.63 26.42 -9.17
CA PRO A 3 3.51 27.60 -10.01
C PRO A 3 2.72 27.33 -11.30
N PHE A 4 2.20 28.37 -11.92
CA PHE A 4 1.43 28.33 -13.19
C PHE A 4 0.05 27.64 -13.13
N LEU A 5 -0.52 27.43 -11.93
CA LEU A 5 -1.87 26.94 -11.74
C LEU A 5 -2.79 28.04 -11.21
N ASP A 6 -4.00 28.10 -11.75
CA ASP A 6 -5.05 28.97 -11.24
C ASP A 6 -5.71 28.32 -10.01
N THR A 7 -5.53 28.96 -8.85
CA THR A 7 -6.00 28.44 -7.57
C THR A 7 -7.54 28.51 -7.43
N ALA A 8 -8.19 29.45 -8.11
CA ALA A 8 -9.65 29.58 -8.09
C ALA A 8 -10.28 28.48 -8.96
N ALA A 9 -9.76 28.29 -10.18
CA ALA A 9 -10.18 27.22 -11.06
C ALA A 9 -9.86 25.84 -10.44
N LEU A 10 -8.73 25.70 -9.76
CA LEU A 10 -8.35 24.47 -9.08
C LEU A 10 -9.42 24.05 -8.04
N ARG A 11 -9.83 24.97 -7.18
CA ARG A 11 -10.83 24.68 -6.13
C ARG A 11 -12.19 24.34 -6.69
N SER A 12 -12.58 24.90 -7.84
CA SER A 12 -13.88 24.61 -8.46
C SER A 12 -13.91 23.23 -9.14
N VAL A 13 -12.79 22.82 -9.75
CA VAL A 13 -12.68 21.54 -10.47
C VAL A 13 -12.28 20.39 -9.54
N MET A 14 -11.47 20.69 -8.51
CA MET A 14 -10.92 19.72 -7.57
C MET A 14 -11.78 19.59 -6.30
N ASN A 15 -13.11 19.68 -6.44
CA ASN A 15 -14.00 19.46 -5.31
C ASN A 15 -14.02 17.96 -4.93
N PRO A 16 -13.61 17.57 -3.71
CA PRO A 16 -13.57 16.18 -3.28
C PRO A 16 -14.93 15.48 -3.34
N ASP A 17 -16.03 16.22 -3.25
CA ASP A 17 -17.38 15.67 -3.28
C ASP A 17 -17.74 15.07 -4.65
N ASP A 18 -17.20 15.63 -5.75
CA ASP A 18 -17.42 15.14 -7.11
C ASP A 18 -16.62 13.85 -7.39
N TRP A 19 -15.63 13.54 -6.55
CA TRP A 19 -14.73 12.39 -6.72
C TRP A 19 -15.03 11.23 -5.79
N SER A 20 -16.08 11.29 -5.01
CA SER A 20 -16.36 10.33 -3.91
C SER A 20 -16.23 8.85 -4.30
N ASN A 21 -16.37 8.54 -5.60
CA ASN A 21 -16.30 7.17 -6.12
C ASN A 21 -15.22 6.98 -7.19
N THR A 22 -14.19 7.81 -7.24
CA THR A 22 -13.15 7.74 -8.28
C THR A 22 -11.77 7.42 -7.69
N MET A 23 -10.86 6.94 -8.55
CA MET A 23 -9.45 6.75 -8.22
C MET A 23 -8.77 8.02 -7.70
N LEU A 24 -9.24 9.19 -8.13
CA LEU A 24 -8.73 10.49 -7.69
C LEU A 24 -8.96 10.70 -6.18
N SER A 25 -10.11 10.26 -5.66
CA SER A 25 -10.39 10.29 -4.22
C SER A 25 -9.40 9.42 -3.43
N TYR A 26 -9.10 8.23 -3.93
CA TYR A 26 -8.09 7.36 -3.30
C TYR A 26 -6.70 8.01 -3.28
N MET A 27 -6.24 8.57 -4.40
CA MET A 27 -4.97 9.29 -4.46
C MET A 27 -4.94 10.51 -3.53
N ASN A 28 -6.05 11.24 -3.46
CA ASN A 28 -6.19 12.38 -2.55
C ASN A 28 -6.12 11.94 -1.08
N THR A 29 -6.72 10.81 -0.74
CA THR A 29 -6.66 10.25 0.61
C THR A 29 -5.24 9.82 0.99
N LEU A 30 -4.53 9.13 0.11
CA LEU A 30 -3.14 8.71 0.34
C LEU A 30 -2.16 9.89 0.43
N SER A 31 -2.44 10.99 -0.27
CA SER A 31 -1.62 12.20 -0.24
C SER A 31 -2.00 13.17 0.90
N GLY A 32 -2.99 12.84 1.75
CA GLY A 32 -3.44 13.71 2.83
C GLY A 32 -4.11 15.01 2.35
N GLY A 33 -4.81 14.97 1.19
CA GLY A 33 -5.43 16.15 0.58
C GLY A 33 -4.46 16.99 -0.27
N ALA A 34 -3.21 16.58 -0.41
CA ALA A 34 -2.22 17.29 -1.22
C ALA A 34 -2.55 17.25 -2.73
N PHE A 35 -3.21 16.17 -3.18
CA PHE A 35 -3.61 15.99 -4.56
C PHE A 35 -4.66 17.03 -4.99
N SER A 36 -5.75 17.19 -4.23
CA SER A 36 -6.81 18.17 -4.53
C SER A 36 -6.33 19.63 -4.51
N ASN A 37 -5.26 19.91 -3.75
CA ASN A 37 -4.67 21.24 -3.68
C ASN A 37 -3.51 21.45 -4.66
N ALA A 38 -3.21 20.48 -5.55
CA ALA A 38 -2.08 20.47 -6.47
C ALA A 38 -0.79 21.03 -5.84
N THR A 39 -0.44 20.50 -4.67
CA THR A 39 0.77 20.91 -3.96
C THR A 39 2.00 20.16 -4.50
N LEU A 40 3.19 20.54 -4.06
CA LEU A 40 4.44 19.83 -4.35
C LEU A 40 4.33 18.32 -4.08
N PHE A 41 3.60 17.95 -3.04
CA PHE A 41 3.40 16.55 -2.61
C PHE A 41 2.12 15.92 -3.16
N ALA A 42 1.53 16.43 -4.24
CA ALA A 42 0.30 15.91 -4.81
C ALA A 42 0.38 14.41 -5.17
N MET A 43 1.51 13.95 -5.71
CA MET A 43 1.74 12.53 -6.00
C MET A 43 1.99 11.69 -4.73
N GLY A 44 2.31 12.33 -3.60
CA GLY A 44 2.62 11.66 -2.34
C GLY A 44 3.74 10.62 -2.47
N ILE A 45 3.59 9.52 -1.77
CA ILE A 45 4.52 8.39 -1.79
C ILE A 45 4.13 7.30 -2.81
N THR A 46 3.01 7.46 -3.53
CA THR A 46 2.44 6.47 -4.45
C THR A 46 3.41 5.99 -5.53
N PRO A 47 4.19 6.85 -6.22
CA PRO A 47 5.17 6.38 -7.22
C PRO A 47 6.25 5.48 -6.62
N TYR A 48 6.67 5.75 -5.39
CA TYR A 48 7.66 4.93 -4.69
C TYR A 48 7.09 3.56 -4.29
N ILE A 49 5.85 3.52 -3.80
CA ILE A 49 5.16 2.27 -3.48
C ILE A 49 5.05 1.40 -4.73
N ASN A 50 4.55 1.96 -5.84
CA ASN A 50 4.41 1.24 -7.10
C ASN A 50 5.76 0.74 -7.63
N SER A 51 6.81 1.55 -7.54
CA SER A 51 8.17 1.16 -7.89
C SER A 51 8.69 -0.01 -7.03
N SER A 52 8.48 0.07 -5.72
CA SER A 52 8.88 -0.98 -4.78
C SER A 52 8.17 -2.31 -5.09
N ILE A 53 6.87 -2.25 -5.39
CA ILE A 53 6.06 -3.40 -5.81
C ILE A 53 6.62 -4.02 -7.10
N ILE A 54 6.82 -3.19 -8.12
CA ILE A 54 7.33 -3.65 -9.42
C ILE A 54 8.69 -4.33 -9.24
N ILE A 55 9.60 -3.74 -8.49
CA ILE A 55 10.92 -4.31 -8.25
C ILE A 55 10.84 -5.61 -7.44
N GLN A 56 9.98 -5.71 -6.43
CA GLN A 56 9.77 -6.95 -5.67
C GLN A 56 9.24 -8.07 -6.57
N LEU A 57 8.29 -7.78 -7.45
CA LEU A 57 7.78 -8.75 -8.42
C LEU A 57 8.86 -9.17 -9.42
N LEU A 58 9.67 -8.23 -9.90
CA LEU A 58 10.78 -8.49 -10.81
C LEU A 58 11.89 -9.29 -10.15
N CYS A 59 12.14 -9.13 -8.84
CA CYS A 59 13.09 -9.95 -8.10
C CYS A 59 12.70 -11.43 -8.04
N VAL A 60 11.41 -11.74 -8.17
CA VAL A 60 10.93 -13.13 -8.26
C VAL A 60 10.95 -13.64 -9.70
N ALA A 61 10.61 -12.76 -10.67
CA ALA A 61 10.48 -13.15 -12.07
C ALA A 61 11.83 -13.22 -12.81
N ILE A 62 12.82 -12.42 -12.40
CA ILE A 62 14.09 -12.26 -13.12
C ILE A 62 15.23 -12.86 -12.31
N PRO A 63 15.88 -13.98 -12.76
CA PRO A 63 16.94 -14.67 -12.03
C PRO A 63 18.13 -13.80 -11.60
N PRO A 64 18.65 -12.84 -12.39
CA PRO A 64 19.68 -11.92 -11.93
C PRO A 64 19.30 -11.05 -10.73
N LEU A 65 18.04 -10.57 -10.67
CA LEU A 65 17.54 -9.78 -9.54
C LEU A 65 17.28 -10.66 -8.31
N GLU A 66 16.84 -11.89 -8.52
CA GLU A 66 16.69 -12.88 -7.44
C GLU A 66 18.05 -13.16 -6.76
N ARG A 67 19.11 -13.37 -7.56
CA ARG A 67 20.48 -13.54 -7.02
C ARG A 67 20.90 -12.33 -6.21
N LEU A 68 20.66 -11.13 -6.73
CA LEU A 68 20.95 -9.88 -6.04
C LEU A 68 20.20 -9.78 -4.70
N ALA A 69 18.93 -10.19 -4.66
CA ALA A 69 18.12 -10.20 -3.44
C ALA A 69 18.69 -11.17 -2.37
N ARG A 70 19.33 -12.25 -2.81
CA ARG A 70 19.96 -13.26 -1.93
C ARG A 70 21.38 -12.88 -1.48
N GLU A 71 22.02 -11.87 -2.07
CA GLU A 71 23.39 -11.40 -1.71
C GLU A 71 23.44 -10.69 -0.34
N GLY A 72 22.36 -10.66 0.43
CA GLY A 72 22.31 -10.04 1.74
C GLY A 72 22.24 -8.50 1.69
N GLU A 73 22.97 -7.82 2.56
CA GLU A 73 22.85 -6.36 2.71
C GLU A 73 23.36 -5.57 1.48
N ALA A 74 24.44 -6.06 0.85
CA ALA A 74 24.98 -5.43 -0.35
C ALA A 74 24.01 -5.48 -1.53
N GLY A 75 23.34 -6.63 -1.71
CA GLY A 75 22.31 -6.80 -2.72
C GLY A 75 21.06 -5.94 -2.45
N ARG A 76 20.63 -5.87 -1.21
CA ARG A 76 19.50 -5.00 -0.80
C ARG A 76 19.78 -3.53 -1.10
N ARG A 77 21.00 -3.04 -0.89
CA ARG A 77 21.39 -1.66 -1.23
C ARG A 77 21.28 -1.39 -2.74
N LYS A 78 21.71 -2.35 -3.58
CA LYS A 78 21.58 -2.23 -5.05
C LYS A 78 20.13 -2.23 -5.49
N ILE A 79 19.29 -3.11 -4.93
CA ILE A 79 17.85 -3.16 -5.21
C ILE A 79 17.17 -1.84 -4.81
N SER A 80 17.51 -1.29 -3.64
CA SER A 80 17.01 0.03 -3.21
C SER A 80 17.42 1.14 -4.19
N ALA A 81 18.65 1.12 -4.70
CA ALA A 81 19.09 2.08 -5.71
C ALA A 81 18.28 1.97 -7.01
N ILE A 82 18.03 0.75 -7.50
CA ILE A 82 17.18 0.51 -8.68
C ILE A 82 15.77 1.03 -8.43
N THR A 83 15.19 0.75 -7.26
CA THR A 83 13.86 1.24 -6.86
C THR A 83 13.78 2.76 -6.92
N ARG A 84 14.83 3.48 -6.49
CA ARG A 84 14.87 4.95 -6.56
C ARG A 84 14.81 5.45 -8.00
N TYR A 85 15.59 4.87 -8.93
CA TYR A 85 15.56 5.27 -10.35
C TYR A 85 14.20 5.00 -10.97
N VAL A 86 13.60 3.83 -10.70
CA VAL A 86 12.25 3.50 -11.19
C VAL A 86 11.20 4.44 -10.59
N THR A 87 11.36 4.84 -9.31
CA THR A 87 10.47 5.82 -8.67
C THR A 87 10.48 7.16 -9.37
N VAL A 88 11.65 7.67 -9.71
CA VAL A 88 11.77 8.93 -10.46
C VAL A 88 11.13 8.81 -11.84
N GLY A 89 11.39 7.70 -12.55
CA GLY A 89 10.75 7.42 -13.85
C GLY A 89 9.22 7.37 -13.75
N LEU A 90 8.67 6.64 -12.77
CA LEU A 90 7.22 6.59 -12.53
C LEU A 90 6.67 7.95 -12.08
N GLY A 91 7.42 8.72 -11.30
CA GLY A 91 7.07 10.08 -10.90
C GLY A 91 6.89 11.01 -12.09
N ILE A 92 7.78 10.92 -13.09
CA ILE A 92 7.67 11.69 -14.34
C ILE A 92 6.41 11.26 -15.12
N ILE A 93 6.17 9.96 -15.27
CA ILE A 93 5.00 9.43 -15.99
C ILE A 93 3.71 9.87 -15.31
N GLN A 94 3.59 9.67 -14.00
CA GLN A 94 2.40 10.05 -13.24
C GLN A 94 2.23 11.57 -13.15
N GLY A 95 3.34 12.31 -12.99
CA GLY A 95 3.33 13.78 -13.01
C GLY A 95 2.86 14.33 -14.37
N THR A 96 3.27 13.68 -15.47
CA THR A 96 2.79 14.01 -16.82
C THR A 96 1.29 13.72 -16.95
N ALA A 97 0.82 12.58 -16.43
CA ALA A 97 -0.60 12.24 -16.42
C ALA A 97 -1.43 13.30 -15.69
N TYR A 98 -0.96 13.69 -14.52
CA TYR A 98 -1.65 14.69 -13.71
C TYR A 98 -1.61 16.08 -14.36
N TYR A 99 -0.51 16.45 -14.99
CA TYR A 99 -0.44 17.68 -15.79
C TYR A 99 -1.49 17.71 -16.91
N PHE A 100 -1.62 16.62 -17.68
CA PHE A 100 -2.65 16.53 -18.71
C PHE A 100 -4.07 16.61 -18.13
N TYR A 101 -4.30 16.04 -16.97
CA TYR A 101 -5.58 16.18 -16.28
C TYR A 101 -5.87 17.65 -15.93
N LEU A 102 -4.89 18.38 -15.35
CA LEU A 102 -5.01 19.80 -15.02
C LEU A 102 -5.22 20.68 -16.26
N LEU A 103 -4.48 20.40 -17.34
CA LEU A 103 -4.61 21.10 -18.63
C LEU A 103 -6.01 20.93 -19.20
N ASN A 104 -6.52 19.72 -19.22
CA ASN A 104 -7.84 19.40 -19.73
C ASN A 104 -8.97 20.01 -18.88
N SER A 105 -8.75 20.18 -17.60
CA SER A 105 -9.65 20.82 -16.67
C SER A 105 -9.57 22.34 -16.69
N LYS A 106 -8.75 22.93 -17.59
CA LYS A 106 -8.54 24.37 -17.73
C LYS A 106 -8.05 25.06 -16.45
N VAL A 107 -7.27 24.38 -15.66
CA VAL A 107 -6.70 24.88 -14.40
C VAL A 107 -5.33 25.55 -14.62
N THR A 108 -4.72 25.33 -15.77
CA THR A 108 -3.44 25.94 -16.14
C THR A 108 -3.61 27.36 -16.62
N LEU A 109 -2.71 28.27 -16.19
CA LEU A 109 -2.75 29.69 -16.59
C LEU A 109 -2.41 29.89 -18.07
N TYR A 110 -1.55 29.04 -18.63
CA TYR A 110 -1.09 29.15 -20.01
C TYR A 110 -1.58 27.95 -20.83
N ASN A 111 -2.32 28.25 -21.91
CA ASN A 111 -2.95 27.22 -22.76
C ASN A 111 -2.41 27.19 -24.19
N SER A 112 -1.44 28.06 -24.56
CA SER A 112 -0.88 28.13 -25.92
C SER A 112 0.55 28.68 -25.93
N GLY A 113 1.29 28.33 -26.99
CA GLY A 113 2.61 28.87 -27.26
C GLY A 113 3.76 28.22 -26.47
N PHE A 114 4.90 28.93 -26.43
CA PHE A 114 6.11 28.48 -25.71
C PHE A 114 5.86 28.36 -24.19
N GLU A 115 5.03 29.24 -23.65
CA GLU A 115 4.70 29.28 -22.22
C GLU A 115 3.99 28.00 -21.74
N LEU A 116 3.19 27.34 -22.60
CA LEU A 116 2.58 26.04 -22.31
C LEU A 116 3.64 24.96 -22.11
N TRP A 117 4.62 24.88 -22.99
CA TRP A 117 5.69 23.88 -22.90
C TRP A 117 6.58 24.11 -21.68
N PHE A 118 6.91 25.37 -21.40
CA PHE A 118 7.72 25.74 -20.25
C PHE A 118 6.97 25.41 -18.94
N SER A 119 5.70 25.79 -18.82
CA SER A 119 4.88 25.49 -17.64
C SER A 119 4.70 23.97 -17.46
N ALA A 120 4.52 23.19 -18.55
CA ALA A 120 4.43 21.74 -18.49
C ALA A 120 5.70 21.13 -17.87
N ILE A 121 6.86 21.49 -18.39
CA ILE A 121 8.14 20.97 -17.88
C ILE A 121 8.32 21.33 -16.41
N VAL A 122 8.06 22.57 -16.02
CA VAL A 122 8.21 23.03 -14.62
C VAL A 122 7.25 22.27 -13.71
N ILE A 123 5.98 22.14 -14.06
CA ILE A 123 4.98 21.46 -13.26
C ILE A 123 5.34 19.97 -13.06
N ILE A 124 5.73 19.27 -14.14
CA ILE A 124 6.13 17.87 -14.08
C ILE A 124 7.38 17.70 -13.21
N LEU A 125 8.38 18.57 -13.36
CA LEU A 125 9.60 18.51 -12.55
C LEU A 125 9.30 18.78 -11.07
N VAL A 126 8.42 19.72 -10.76
CA VAL A 126 8.01 20.04 -9.38
C VAL A 126 7.32 18.84 -8.72
N PHE A 127 6.39 18.16 -9.41
CA PHE A 127 5.75 16.96 -8.88
C PHE A 127 6.74 15.82 -8.69
N THR A 128 7.65 15.62 -9.65
CA THR A 128 8.69 14.59 -9.56
C THR A 128 9.66 14.88 -8.41
N ALA A 129 10.05 16.15 -8.22
CA ALA A 129 10.88 16.55 -7.10
C ALA A 129 10.18 16.31 -5.76
N GLY A 130 8.87 16.60 -5.66
CA GLY A 130 8.06 16.30 -4.47
C GLY A 130 8.06 14.81 -4.14
N THR A 131 7.88 13.93 -5.14
CA THR A 131 7.99 12.49 -4.97
C THR A 131 9.37 12.05 -4.50
N ALA A 132 10.43 12.63 -5.06
CA ALA A 132 11.81 12.32 -4.65
C ALA A 132 12.07 12.71 -3.19
N VAL A 133 11.55 13.86 -2.75
CA VAL A 133 11.63 14.30 -1.34
C VAL A 133 10.87 13.35 -0.43
N MET A 134 9.65 12.92 -0.80
CA MET A 134 8.86 11.96 -0.01
C MET A 134 9.57 10.61 0.10
N MET A 135 10.17 10.13 -0.99
CA MET A 135 10.99 8.92 -0.98
C MET A 135 12.19 9.07 -0.04
N TRP A 136 12.92 10.17 -0.13
CA TRP A 136 14.07 10.45 0.74
C TRP A 136 13.66 10.50 2.21
N LEU A 137 12.54 11.16 2.55
CA LEU A 137 12.01 11.18 3.91
C LEU A 137 11.68 9.77 4.42
N GLY A 138 11.04 8.93 3.59
CA GLY A 138 10.75 7.54 3.93
C GLY A 138 12.01 6.74 4.25
N GLU A 139 13.08 6.93 3.47
CA GLU A 139 14.36 6.29 3.71
C GLU A 139 15.09 6.83 4.95
N GLN A 140 15.00 8.13 5.23
CA GLN A 140 15.55 8.69 6.46
C GLN A 140 14.84 8.15 7.71
N ILE A 141 13.53 7.98 7.66
CA ILE A 141 12.77 7.35 8.75
C ILE A 141 13.19 5.88 8.92
N ASN A 142 13.43 5.14 7.83
CA ASN A 142 13.92 3.76 7.90
C ASN A 142 15.33 3.66 8.53
N SER A 143 16.19 4.65 8.29
CA SER A 143 17.58 4.61 8.76
C SER A 143 17.79 5.16 10.17
N HIS A 144 17.00 6.14 10.58
CA HIS A 144 17.17 6.86 11.85
C HIS A 144 15.93 6.83 12.75
N GLY A 145 14.79 6.39 12.22
CA GLY A 145 13.50 6.37 12.92
C GLY A 145 13.12 4.97 13.44
N ILE A 146 11.86 4.85 13.81
CA ILE A 146 11.26 3.62 14.33
C ILE A 146 10.30 3.05 13.27
N GLY A 147 10.46 1.78 12.92
CA GLY A 147 9.54 1.07 12.03
C GLY A 147 9.78 1.34 10.55
N ASN A 148 8.75 1.16 9.74
CA ASN A 148 8.81 1.34 8.29
C ASN A 148 8.40 2.76 7.90
N GLY A 149 9.34 3.53 7.34
CA GLY A 149 9.13 4.92 6.97
C GLY A 149 8.00 5.16 5.96
N ILE A 150 7.78 4.22 5.03
CA ILE A 150 6.67 4.29 4.08
C ILE A 150 5.34 4.21 4.81
N SER A 151 5.22 3.27 5.74
CA SER A 151 4.01 3.07 6.56
C SER A 151 3.72 4.29 7.43
N ILE A 152 4.75 4.93 7.99
CA ILE A 152 4.61 6.15 8.80
C ILE A 152 4.12 7.31 7.94
N LEU A 153 4.68 7.49 6.74
CA LEU A 153 4.24 8.55 5.82
C LEU A 153 2.80 8.34 5.33
N LEU A 154 2.41 7.09 5.04
CA LEU A 154 1.02 6.77 4.71
C LEU A 154 0.08 7.05 5.88
N PHE A 155 0.46 6.62 7.07
CA PHE A 155 -0.28 6.88 8.30
C PHE A 155 -0.48 8.38 8.53
N ALA A 156 0.60 9.17 8.39
CA ALA A 156 0.53 10.63 8.52
C ALA A 156 -0.43 11.25 7.49
N GLY A 157 -0.42 10.79 6.23
CA GLY A 157 -1.35 11.23 5.19
C GLY A 157 -2.80 10.93 5.53
N ILE A 158 -3.10 9.75 6.04
CA ILE A 158 -4.45 9.36 6.46
C ILE A 158 -4.92 10.18 7.67
N VAL A 159 -4.06 10.30 8.69
CA VAL A 159 -4.38 11.06 9.91
C VAL A 159 -4.57 12.55 9.63
N ALA A 160 -3.86 13.12 8.66
CA ALA A 160 -4.04 14.51 8.25
C ALA A 160 -5.47 14.84 7.78
N GLN A 161 -6.27 13.86 7.38
CA GLN A 161 -7.66 14.04 6.99
C GLN A 161 -8.67 13.92 8.15
N PHE A 162 -8.23 13.48 9.34
CA PHE A 162 -9.10 13.34 10.51
C PHE A 162 -9.90 14.62 10.86
N PRO A 163 -9.29 15.83 10.84
CA PRO A 163 -10.04 17.06 11.12
C PRO A 163 -11.19 17.27 10.13
N GLN A 164 -10.99 16.94 8.85
CA GLN A 164 -12.05 17.06 7.84
C GLN A 164 -13.17 16.03 8.07
N ILE A 165 -12.82 14.79 8.44
CA ILE A 165 -13.80 13.75 8.78
C ILE A 165 -14.64 14.19 9.99
N ILE A 166 -14.03 14.74 11.02
CA ILE A 166 -14.73 15.24 12.21
C ILE A 166 -15.67 16.37 11.85
N ASN A 167 -15.24 17.32 11.00
CA ASN A 167 -16.09 18.40 10.53
C ASN A 167 -17.29 17.89 9.73
N THR A 168 -17.08 16.92 8.85
CA THR A 168 -18.14 16.29 8.05
C THR A 168 -19.15 15.55 8.94
N LEU A 169 -18.67 14.80 9.93
CA LEU A 169 -19.53 14.15 10.93
C LEU A 169 -20.33 15.19 11.74
N GLY A 170 -19.72 16.33 12.10
CA GLY A 170 -20.38 17.43 12.76
C GLY A 170 -21.47 18.06 11.90
N GLN A 171 -21.26 18.19 10.59
CA GLN A 171 -22.29 18.67 9.66
C GLN A 171 -23.48 17.70 9.57
N TYR A 172 -23.23 16.39 9.44
CA TYR A 172 -24.29 15.38 9.44
C TYR A 172 -25.04 15.32 10.79
N TRP A 173 -24.35 15.54 11.90
CA TRP A 173 -24.98 15.64 13.22
C TRP A 173 -25.89 16.86 13.31
N ASN A 174 -25.47 18.01 12.82
CA ASN A 174 -26.31 19.21 12.74
C ASN A 174 -27.54 19.00 11.84
N LEU A 175 -27.41 18.29 10.73
CA LEU A 175 -28.55 17.90 9.90
C LEU A 175 -29.53 16.96 10.64
N ALA A 176 -29.02 16.07 11.47
CA ALA A 176 -29.80 15.18 12.32
C ALA A 176 -30.67 15.97 13.31
N VAL A 177 -30.06 16.95 13.99
CA VAL A 177 -30.77 17.83 14.95
C VAL A 177 -31.80 18.72 14.27
N ASN A 178 -31.54 19.13 13.02
CA ASN A 178 -32.41 20.05 12.28
C ASN A 178 -33.56 19.36 11.48
N GLY A 179 -33.81 18.04 11.74
CA GLY A 179 -35.02 17.37 11.21
C GLY A 179 -34.80 16.11 10.39
N SER A 180 -33.55 15.76 10.08
CA SER A 180 -33.21 14.53 9.33
C SER A 180 -32.96 13.35 10.29
N THR A 181 -34.03 12.73 10.78
CA THR A 181 -34.01 11.65 11.79
C THR A 181 -33.07 10.47 11.44
N GLN A 182 -32.83 10.25 10.16
CA GLN A 182 -31.94 9.18 9.69
C GLN A 182 -30.50 9.34 10.17
N PHE A 183 -29.95 10.54 10.18
CA PHE A 183 -28.56 10.80 10.56
C PHE A 183 -28.33 10.67 12.07
N PHE A 184 -29.37 10.76 12.88
CA PHE A 184 -29.28 10.60 14.33
C PHE A 184 -28.82 9.18 14.72
N PHE A 185 -29.19 8.16 13.95
CA PHE A 185 -28.74 6.78 14.14
C PHE A 185 -27.49 6.45 13.31
N LEU A 186 -27.36 7.03 12.11
CA LEU A 186 -26.28 6.73 11.18
C LEU A 186 -24.91 7.23 11.68
N VAL A 187 -24.85 8.43 12.27
CA VAL A 187 -23.58 9.00 12.73
C VAL A 187 -22.97 8.20 13.90
N PRO A 188 -23.72 7.90 15.00
CA PRO A 188 -23.18 7.04 16.06
C PRO A 188 -22.86 5.64 15.57
N LEU A 189 -23.70 5.06 14.71
CA LEU A 189 -23.46 3.74 14.13
C LEU A 189 -22.15 3.71 13.35
N TRP A 190 -21.86 4.74 12.54
CA TRP A 190 -20.63 4.84 11.78
C TRP A 190 -19.39 4.92 12.68
N VAL A 191 -19.47 5.71 13.75
CA VAL A 191 -18.37 5.83 14.72
C VAL A 191 -18.10 4.49 15.42
N VAL A 192 -19.16 3.80 15.87
CA VAL A 192 -19.04 2.50 16.53
C VAL A 192 -18.45 1.46 15.57
N LEU A 193 -18.94 1.44 14.31
CA LEU A 193 -18.44 0.53 13.29
C LEU A 193 -16.97 0.81 12.96
N PHE A 194 -16.57 2.08 12.85
CA PHE A 194 -15.18 2.45 12.62
C PHE A 194 -14.27 1.93 13.74
N VAL A 195 -14.64 2.17 15.01
CA VAL A 195 -13.87 1.69 16.17
C VAL A 195 -13.83 0.16 16.20
N ALA A 196 -14.93 -0.51 15.92
CA ALA A 196 -14.99 -1.97 15.86
C ALA A 196 -14.08 -2.56 14.78
N VAL A 197 -14.06 -1.97 13.58
CA VAL A 197 -13.17 -2.40 12.48
C VAL A 197 -11.71 -2.20 12.87
N VAL A 198 -11.35 -1.05 13.43
CA VAL A 198 -9.97 -0.79 13.90
C VAL A 198 -9.57 -1.82 14.96
N TRP A 199 -10.45 -2.08 15.92
CA TRP A 199 -10.20 -3.08 16.98
C TRP A 199 -9.99 -4.50 16.41
N ILE A 200 -10.85 -4.94 15.49
CA ILE A 200 -10.73 -6.25 14.83
C ILE A 200 -9.41 -6.36 14.06
N ILE A 201 -9.06 -5.34 13.27
CA ILE A 201 -7.82 -5.34 12.48
C ILE A 201 -6.60 -5.41 13.42
N THR A 202 -6.57 -4.61 14.49
CA THR A 202 -5.47 -4.62 15.46
C THR A 202 -5.36 -5.98 16.15
N PHE A 203 -6.48 -6.55 16.57
CA PHE A 203 -6.53 -7.88 17.18
C PHE A 203 -5.98 -8.96 16.25
N MET A 204 -6.33 -8.89 14.97
CA MET A 204 -5.84 -9.82 13.94
C MET A 204 -4.34 -9.66 13.67
N GLN A 205 -3.82 -8.43 13.66
CA GLN A 205 -2.39 -8.18 13.44
C GLN A 205 -1.51 -8.60 14.59
N ASP A 206 -2.02 -8.53 15.82
CA ASP A 206 -1.30 -8.95 17.01
C ASP A 206 -1.42 -10.47 17.27
N SER A 207 -2.32 -11.15 16.57
CA SER A 207 -2.51 -12.58 16.74
C SER A 207 -1.34 -13.38 16.18
N GLU A 208 -0.81 -14.30 17.02
CA GLU A 208 0.34 -15.13 16.71
C GLU A 208 0.00 -16.61 16.92
N ARG A 209 0.41 -17.45 15.97
CA ARG A 209 0.46 -18.90 16.16
C ARG A 209 1.81 -19.29 16.75
N ARG A 210 1.82 -19.77 17.98
CA ARG A 210 3.00 -20.19 18.68
C ARG A 210 3.26 -21.67 18.45
N ILE A 211 4.33 -22.00 17.69
CA ILE A 211 4.79 -23.38 17.49
C ILE A 211 5.77 -23.69 18.60
N PRO A 212 5.54 -24.74 19.44
CA PRO A 212 6.48 -25.11 20.49
C PRO A 212 7.79 -25.63 19.88
N ILE A 213 8.92 -25.13 20.35
CA ILE A 213 10.26 -25.60 19.99
C ILE A 213 10.98 -26.04 21.25
N GLN A 214 11.65 -27.17 21.16
CA GLN A 214 12.53 -27.68 22.20
C GLN A 214 13.99 -27.58 21.74
N TYR A 215 14.81 -26.94 22.55
CA TYR A 215 16.26 -26.89 22.32
C TYR A 215 16.93 -28.00 23.12
N ALA A 216 17.88 -28.72 22.50
CA ALA A 216 18.65 -29.73 23.18
C ALA A 216 19.43 -29.12 24.35
N LYS A 217 19.39 -29.81 25.50
CA LYS A 217 20.19 -29.42 26.66
C LYS A 217 21.67 -29.56 26.34
N ARG A 218 22.45 -28.51 26.55
CA ARG A 218 23.90 -28.53 26.38
C ARG A 218 24.57 -28.59 27.74
N VAL A 219 25.33 -29.62 28.00
CA VAL A 219 26.12 -29.75 29.22
C VAL A 219 27.51 -29.21 28.95
N VAL A 220 27.92 -28.14 29.64
CA VAL A 220 29.24 -27.57 29.60
C VAL A 220 29.86 -27.72 30.99
N GLY A 221 30.71 -28.71 31.16
CA GLY A 221 31.29 -29.09 32.45
C GLY A 221 30.21 -29.64 33.41
N ARG A 222 30.14 -29.11 34.63
CA ARG A 222 29.17 -29.50 35.68
C ARG A 222 27.84 -28.72 35.60
N LYS A 223 27.71 -27.73 34.74
CA LYS A 223 26.51 -26.91 34.58
C LYS A 223 25.72 -27.29 33.34
N MET A 224 24.41 -27.53 33.52
CA MET A 224 23.46 -27.72 32.45
C MET A 224 22.97 -26.36 31.95
N TYR A 225 23.24 -26.05 30.68
CA TYR A 225 22.71 -24.89 29.98
C TYR A 225 21.69 -25.34 28.93
N GLY A 226 20.54 -24.67 28.83
CA GLY A 226 19.50 -24.96 27.86
C GLY A 226 18.40 -25.86 28.39
N GLY A 227 17.49 -26.25 27.54
CA GLY A 227 16.27 -27.00 27.92
C GLY A 227 15.08 -26.08 28.17
N GLN A 228 15.16 -24.79 27.84
CA GLN A 228 13.99 -23.93 27.79
C GLN A 228 13.15 -24.30 26.58
N SER A 229 11.87 -24.60 26.81
CA SER A 229 10.87 -24.65 25.76
C SER A 229 10.64 -23.21 25.27
N SER A 230 10.95 -22.95 24.05
CA SER A 230 10.67 -21.68 23.38
C SER A 230 9.54 -21.88 22.38
N HIS A 231 8.95 -20.81 21.91
CA HIS A 231 7.94 -20.86 20.88
C HIS A 231 8.40 -20.05 19.68
N LEU A 232 8.14 -20.57 18.46
CA LEU A 232 8.29 -19.83 17.22
C LEU A 232 6.98 -19.06 16.98
N PRO A 233 6.98 -17.73 17.10
CA PRO A 233 5.78 -16.95 16.80
C PRO A 233 5.64 -16.82 15.28
N ILE A 234 4.54 -17.28 14.72
CA ILE A 234 4.15 -17.02 13.34
C ILE A 234 2.96 -16.08 13.38
N LYS A 235 3.12 -14.87 12.85
CA LYS A 235 2.01 -13.92 12.78
C LYS A 235 0.92 -14.43 11.84
N VAL A 236 -0.34 -14.27 12.22
CA VAL A 236 -1.48 -14.71 11.42
C VAL A 236 -1.63 -13.80 10.19
N ALA A 237 -1.52 -12.49 10.36
CA ALA A 237 -1.57 -11.51 9.27
C ALA A 237 -0.16 -11.19 8.73
N LEU A 238 0.45 -12.14 8.00
CA LEU A 238 1.81 -12.02 7.47
C LEU A 238 1.98 -10.93 6.42
N GLY A 239 0.99 -10.77 5.55
CA GLY A 239 1.01 -9.80 4.46
C GLY A 239 0.78 -8.36 4.91
N GLY A 240 0.15 -8.15 6.06
CA GLY A 240 -0.26 -6.82 6.50
C GLY A 240 -1.12 -6.09 5.47
N VAL A 241 -0.80 -4.82 5.22
CA VAL A 241 -1.53 -3.97 4.25
C VAL A 241 -1.00 -4.09 2.81
N LEU A 242 0.17 -4.73 2.59
CA LEU A 242 0.84 -4.76 1.29
C LEU A 242 0.00 -5.42 0.17
N PRO A 243 -0.66 -6.57 0.35
CA PRO A 243 -1.53 -7.16 -0.66
C PRO A 243 -2.64 -6.22 -1.13
N ILE A 244 -3.21 -5.45 -0.22
CA ILE A 244 -4.27 -4.47 -0.52
C ILE A 244 -3.72 -3.34 -1.40
N ILE A 245 -2.53 -2.82 -1.05
CA ILE A 245 -1.86 -1.78 -1.84
C ILE A 245 -1.49 -2.31 -3.23
N PHE A 246 -1.02 -3.54 -3.35
CA PHE A 246 -0.69 -4.18 -4.62
C PHE A 246 -1.92 -4.32 -5.52
N ALA A 247 -3.01 -4.85 -4.97
CA ALA A 247 -4.26 -5.00 -5.68
C ALA A 247 -4.81 -3.65 -6.17
N SER A 248 -4.85 -2.64 -5.31
CA SER A 248 -5.32 -1.30 -5.67
C SER A 248 -4.43 -0.64 -6.72
N SER A 249 -3.11 -0.78 -6.62
CA SER A 249 -2.16 -0.21 -7.58
C SER A 249 -2.34 -0.79 -8.99
N ILE A 250 -2.52 -2.10 -9.12
CA ILE A 250 -2.73 -2.73 -10.43
C ILE A 250 -4.10 -2.36 -11.00
N LEU A 251 -5.15 -2.39 -10.19
CA LEU A 251 -6.50 -2.02 -10.64
C LEU A 251 -6.64 -0.53 -10.96
N SER A 252 -5.72 0.30 -10.47
CA SER A 252 -5.69 1.72 -10.82
C SER A 252 -5.13 2.00 -12.22
N ILE A 253 -4.39 1.07 -12.81
CA ILE A 253 -3.75 1.26 -14.13
C ILE A 253 -4.78 1.55 -15.23
N PRO A 254 -5.84 0.76 -15.44
CA PRO A 254 -6.84 1.06 -16.47
C PRO A 254 -7.51 2.42 -16.28
N SER A 255 -7.86 2.76 -15.04
CA SER A 255 -8.46 4.07 -14.72
C SER A 255 -7.50 5.22 -15.02
N THR A 256 -6.19 5.05 -14.72
CA THR A 256 -5.16 6.04 -15.06
C THR A 256 -5.01 6.20 -16.57
N ILE A 257 -5.02 5.11 -17.33
CA ILE A 257 -4.96 5.15 -18.80
C ILE A 257 -6.19 5.88 -19.37
N ASN A 258 -7.37 5.66 -18.80
CA ASN A 258 -8.58 6.34 -19.25
C ASN A 258 -8.54 7.87 -19.02
N LEU A 259 -7.81 8.36 -18.01
CA LEU A 259 -7.58 9.80 -17.81
C LEU A 259 -6.88 10.45 -19.03
N PHE A 260 -6.01 9.70 -19.72
CA PHE A 260 -5.35 10.17 -20.95
C PHE A 260 -6.26 10.04 -22.18
N LEU A 261 -6.94 8.91 -22.34
CA LEU A 261 -7.72 8.58 -23.51
C LEU A 261 -9.08 9.27 -23.54
N LYS A 262 -9.63 9.69 -22.38
CA LYS A 262 -10.93 10.35 -22.22
C LYS A 262 -12.08 9.62 -22.93
N ILE A 263 -12.09 8.30 -22.86
CA ILE A 263 -13.15 7.52 -23.48
C ILE A 263 -14.39 7.61 -22.59
N PRO A 264 -15.54 8.10 -23.10
CA PRO A 264 -16.75 8.22 -22.30
C PRO A 264 -17.23 6.83 -21.86
N ALA A 265 -17.68 6.75 -20.61
CA ALA A 265 -18.19 5.52 -20.04
C ALA A 265 -19.46 5.07 -20.80
N GLY A 266 -19.44 3.84 -21.31
CA GLY A 266 -20.60 3.23 -21.98
C GLY A 266 -20.62 3.33 -23.50
N GLU A 267 -19.69 4.02 -24.15
CA GLU A 267 -19.58 4.06 -25.60
C GLU A 267 -18.57 3.04 -26.12
N GLY A 268 -19.04 2.02 -26.84
CA GLY A 268 -18.21 0.98 -27.46
C GLY A 268 -17.53 0.02 -26.48
N PHE A 269 -16.71 -0.88 -27.03
CA PHE A 269 -15.99 -1.90 -26.25
C PHE A 269 -15.05 -1.28 -25.20
N TRP A 270 -14.31 -0.25 -25.56
CA TRP A 270 -13.38 0.43 -24.65
C TRP A 270 -14.08 1.21 -23.54
N GLY A 271 -15.21 1.86 -23.84
CA GLY A 271 -16.02 2.55 -22.84
C GLY A 271 -16.59 1.57 -21.82
N ALA A 272 -17.11 0.42 -22.27
CA ALA A 272 -17.58 -0.65 -21.39
C ALA A 272 -16.45 -1.26 -20.56
N PHE A 273 -15.27 -1.45 -21.14
CA PHE A 273 -14.08 -1.95 -20.45
C PHE A 273 -13.67 -1.01 -19.29
N PHE A 274 -13.49 0.28 -19.57
CA PHE A 274 -13.09 1.24 -18.53
C PHE A 274 -14.18 1.46 -17.48
N ALA A 275 -15.46 1.40 -17.86
CA ALA A 275 -16.58 1.45 -16.93
C ALA A 275 -16.59 0.23 -15.98
N ALA A 276 -16.23 -0.95 -16.46
CA ALA A 276 -16.14 -2.15 -15.64
C ALA A 276 -15.01 -2.07 -14.59
N PHE A 277 -13.93 -1.33 -14.88
CA PHE A 277 -12.83 -1.04 -13.95
C PHE A 277 -13.07 0.23 -13.10
N SER A 278 -14.24 0.83 -13.20
CA SER A 278 -14.63 1.89 -12.27
C SER A 278 -14.78 1.33 -10.85
N THR A 279 -14.40 2.10 -9.85
CA THR A 279 -14.46 1.72 -8.41
C THR A 279 -15.86 1.35 -7.94
N THR A 280 -16.89 1.78 -8.64
CA THR A 280 -18.30 1.44 -8.39
C THR A 280 -18.77 0.18 -9.12
N GLY A 281 -17.95 -0.37 -10.03
CA GLY A 281 -18.29 -1.54 -10.83
C GLY A 281 -18.22 -2.84 -10.00
N TRP A 282 -19.18 -3.74 -10.22
CA TRP A 282 -19.17 -5.06 -9.59
C TRP A 282 -17.92 -5.89 -9.99
N LEU A 283 -17.45 -5.73 -11.24
CA LEU A 283 -16.26 -6.42 -11.74
C LEU A 283 -15.00 -5.93 -11.01
N TYR A 284 -14.90 -4.62 -10.76
CA TYR A 284 -13.82 -4.06 -9.94
C TYR A 284 -13.77 -4.71 -8.56
N MET A 285 -14.93 -4.84 -7.90
CA MET A 285 -15.01 -5.43 -6.56
C MET A 285 -14.57 -6.89 -6.55
N VAL A 286 -14.99 -7.69 -7.53
CA VAL A 286 -14.60 -9.11 -7.66
C VAL A 286 -13.11 -9.23 -7.95
N LEU A 287 -12.58 -8.46 -8.91
CA LEU A 287 -11.16 -8.48 -9.26
C LEU A 287 -10.28 -8.00 -8.09
N TYR A 288 -10.72 -6.97 -7.38
CA TYR A 288 -10.02 -6.45 -6.22
C TYR A 288 -9.89 -7.50 -5.13
N PHE A 289 -10.98 -8.18 -4.80
CA PHE A 289 -10.98 -9.29 -3.85
C PHE A 289 -10.06 -10.43 -4.30
N LEU A 290 -10.15 -10.83 -5.57
CA LEU A 290 -9.32 -11.90 -6.12
C LEU A 290 -7.83 -11.53 -6.11
N PHE A 291 -7.48 -10.29 -6.46
CA PHE A 291 -6.09 -9.82 -6.41
C PHE A 291 -5.57 -9.72 -4.99
N ILE A 292 -6.38 -9.30 -4.01
CA ILE A 292 -5.96 -9.30 -2.61
C ILE A 292 -5.56 -10.71 -2.18
N ILE A 293 -6.38 -11.71 -2.48
CA ILE A 293 -6.10 -13.11 -2.16
C ILE A 293 -4.81 -13.57 -2.87
N MET A 294 -4.73 -13.34 -4.17
CA MET A 294 -3.55 -13.72 -4.97
C MET A 294 -2.27 -13.11 -4.40
N PHE A 295 -2.27 -11.81 -4.11
CA PHE A 295 -1.11 -11.14 -3.56
C PHE A 295 -0.83 -11.52 -2.11
N ALA A 296 -1.83 -11.85 -1.30
CA ALA A 296 -1.62 -12.36 0.04
C ALA A 296 -0.86 -13.69 0.01
N TYR A 297 -1.26 -14.63 -0.85
CA TYR A 297 -0.52 -15.88 -1.06
C TYR A 297 0.90 -15.65 -1.59
N PHE A 298 1.02 -14.80 -2.62
CA PHE A 298 2.30 -14.48 -3.23
C PHE A 298 3.26 -13.86 -2.21
N TYR A 299 2.81 -12.86 -1.45
CA TYR A 299 3.62 -12.19 -0.45
C TYR A 299 4.05 -13.13 0.69
N THR A 300 3.13 -13.96 1.16
CA THR A 300 3.44 -14.94 2.19
C THR A 300 4.49 -15.94 1.71
N SER A 301 4.43 -16.39 0.46
CA SER A 301 5.43 -17.32 -0.09
C SER A 301 6.83 -16.72 -0.22
N ILE A 302 6.94 -15.40 -0.39
CA ILE A 302 8.23 -14.69 -0.45
C ILE A 302 8.76 -14.39 0.95
N GLN A 303 7.90 -13.91 1.84
CA GLN A 303 8.27 -13.49 3.19
C GLN A 303 8.69 -14.66 4.07
N TYR A 304 8.03 -15.79 3.90
CA TYR A 304 8.29 -17.00 4.66
C TYR A 304 8.92 -18.07 3.79
N ASN A 305 10.20 -18.34 4.05
CA ASN A 305 10.91 -19.47 3.47
C ASN A 305 10.94 -20.62 4.50
N PRO A 306 10.01 -21.60 4.44
CA PRO A 306 9.94 -22.67 5.43
C PRO A 306 11.22 -23.50 5.50
N VAL A 307 11.94 -23.64 4.35
CA VAL A 307 13.19 -24.40 4.28
C VAL A 307 14.32 -23.70 5.04
N GLU A 308 14.43 -22.39 4.87
CA GLU A 308 15.43 -21.59 5.59
C GLU A 308 15.14 -21.56 7.09
N MET A 309 13.88 -21.43 7.49
CA MET A 309 13.46 -21.48 8.88
C MET A 309 13.78 -22.84 9.53
N ALA A 310 13.49 -23.94 8.84
CA ALA A 310 13.80 -25.30 9.31
C ALA A 310 15.32 -25.53 9.43
N ASN A 311 16.10 -24.99 8.47
CA ASN A 311 17.56 -25.07 8.52
C ASN A 311 18.13 -24.24 9.68
N ASN A 312 17.62 -23.04 9.92
CA ASN A 312 18.01 -22.20 11.04
C ASN A 312 17.68 -22.85 12.40
N LEU A 313 16.50 -23.49 12.51
CA LEU A 313 16.13 -24.28 13.67
C LEU A 313 17.11 -25.44 13.89
N LYS A 314 17.43 -26.19 12.82
CA LYS A 314 18.37 -27.31 12.88
C LYS A 314 19.78 -26.82 13.27
N ALA A 315 20.26 -25.70 12.71
CA ALA A 315 21.56 -25.13 13.02
C ALA A 315 21.68 -24.73 14.50
N ASN A 316 20.56 -24.27 15.10
CA ASN A 316 20.48 -23.90 16.50
C ASN A 316 20.09 -25.07 17.44
N ASN A 317 20.11 -26.32 16.96
CA ASN A 317 19.66 -27.51 17.69
C ASN A 317 18.24 -27.43 18.25
N GLY A 318 17.36 -26.65 17.58
CA GLY A 318 15.94 -26.57 17.88
C GLY A 318 15.17 -27.65 17.13
N THR A 319 14.23 -28.30 17.80
CA THR A 319 13.35 -29.31 17.22
C THR A 319 11.89 -29.02 17.57
N VAL A 320 11.00 -29.32 16.63
CA VAL A 320 9.55 -29.29 16.92
C VAL A 320 9.19 -30.67 17.53
N PRO A 321 8.52 -30.71 18.70
CA PRO A 321 8.15 -31.97 19.33
C PRO A 321 7.36 -32.87 18.37
N GLY A 322 7.82 -34.13 18.21
CA GLY A 322 7.17 -35.12 17.36
C GLY A 322 7.51 -35.05 15.87
N ILE A 323 8.34 -34.08 15.42
CA ILE A 323 8.70 -33.91 14.01
C ILE A 323 10.22 -34.02 13.85
N ARG A 324 10.67 -34.76 12.84
CA ARG A 324 12.11 -34.88 12.55
C ARG A 324 12.66 -33.55 12.03
N PRO A 325 13.89 -33.13 12.49
CA PRO A 325 14.52 -31.90 12.00
C PRO A 325 14.87 -32.01 10.51
N GLY A 326 14.75 -30.90 9.76
CA GLY A 326 15.01 -30.81 8.34
C GLY A 326 13.76 -30.69 7.48
N ALA A 327 13.67 -31.44 6.37
CA ALA A 327 12.57 -31.36 5.42
C ALA A 327 11.18 -31.55 6.07
N PRO A 328 10.95 -32.54 6.95
CA PRO A 328 9.64 -32.69 7.62
C PRO A 328 9.23 -31.47 8.47
N THR A 329 10.20 -30.80 9.09
CA THR A 329 9.94 -29.56 9.83
C THR A 329 9.57 -28.42 8.88
N ALA A 330 10.21 -28.31 7.70
CA ALA A 330 9.87 -27.33 6.68
C ALA A 330 8.44 -27.57 6.15
N ASP A 331 8.06 -28.82 5.87
CA ASP A 331 6.72 -29.19 5.41
C ASP A 331 5.64 -28.87 6.47
N TYR A 332 5.95 -29.12 7.73
CA TYR A 332 5.05 -28.77 8.83
C TYR A 332 4.85 -27.25 8.95
N ILE A 333 5.93 -26.47 8.95
CA ILE A 333 5.88 -24.99 8.99
C ILE A 333 5.08 -24.48 7.78
N ARG A 334 5.33 -25.05 6.60
CA ARG A 334 4.60 -24.74 5.38
C ARG A 334 3.11 -24.99 5.53
N THR A 335 2.74 -26.17 5.99
CA THR A 335 1.33 -26.54 6.19
C THR A 335 0.64 -25.63 7.19
N VAL A 336 1.28 -25.32 8.32
CA VAL A 336 0.74 -24.42 9.34
C VAL A 336 0.56 -23.00 8.78
N SER A 337 1.51 -22.47 8.01
CA SER A 337 1.41 -21.14 7.40
C SER A 337 0.27 -21.05 6.38
N TYR A 338 0.09 -22.07 5.53
CA TYR A 338 -0.96 -22.07 4.49
C TYR A 338 -2.36 -22.42 5.01
N THR A 339 -2.50 -23.29 6.02
CA THR A 339 -3.81 -23.61 6.59
C THR A 339 -4.43 -22.43 7.31
N HIS A 340 -3.62 -21.56 7.92
CA HIS A 340 -4.11 -20.34 8.55
C HIS A 340 -4.58 -19.30 7.54
N LEU A 341 -3.90 -19.15 6.41
CA LEU A 341 -4.37 -18.30 5.32
C LEU A 341 -5.74 -18.76 4.80
N ARG A 342 -5.91 -20.06 4.61
CA ARG A 342 -7.20 -20.64 4.16
C ARG A 342 -8.34 -20.45 5.16
N ALA A 343 -8.07 -20.54 6.47
CA ALA A 343 -9.09 -20.34 7.50
C ALA A 343 -9.60 -18.90 7.60
N HIS A 344 -8.79 -17.91 7.20
CA HIS A 344 -9.18 -16.50 7.20
C HIS A 344 -9.94 -16.07 5.95
N GLU A 345 -9.83 -16.80 4.86
CA GLU A 345 -10.54 -16.50 3.61
C GLU A 345 -11.96 -17.08 3.58
N THR A 346 -12.29 -17.97 4.53
CA THR A 346 -13.60 -18.64 4.63
C THR A 346 -14.48 -18.11 5.76
N LEU A 347 -14.03 -17.12 6.52
CA LEU A 347 -14.79 -16.35 7.50
C LEU A 347 -15.01 -14.93 7.04
#